data_a878cb3988786573612a60973ad690db
#
_entry.id   a878cb3988786573612a60973ad690db
#
_cell.length_a   1.000
_cell.length_b   1.000
_cell.length_c   1.000
_cell.angle_alpha   90.00
_cell.angle_beta   90.00
_cell.angle_gamma   90.00
#
_symmetry.space_group_name_H-M   'P 1'
#
loop_
_entity.id
_entity.type
_entity.pdbx_description
1 polymer ?
#
loop_
_entity_poly.entity_id
_entity_poly.type
_entity_poly.pdbx_seq_one_letter_code
_entity_poly.pdbx_strand_id
1 'polypeptide(L)'
;MSFVSSWCCCDSSACAAPSASCSRNRANDRGPSSFCSSSTIHLLFADRLRADGVPFDVRGVTIRFPADFRADATSTRYAHALDVDETTADGRSVRDALAAAIGPHLDGEARVGLPPVLGKARHDEVRDHLERTLEASAFEVPAGPPSLPGIRLESILRDALSEAGVPAATGVPVVDATVEGDRIETVIADRDGQPIPYRAEQYVLATGGLVGTGIESDRERVVEPVFGCHVPRPDDREAWTDPEPFGTHAFARFGLRTDDDLRPVDADGEPEFHNLRAAGAVLGGYDFAAERSGGGVSIATGVAAGVAAAGEVVA
;
A
#
# COMPACT_ATOMS: atom_id res chain seq x y z
N MET A 1 6.96 -23.27 -9.77
CA MET A 1 7.01 -21.81 -9.54
C MET A 1 8.08 -21.56 -8.50
N SER A 2 9.20 -20.95 -8.87
CA SER A 2 10.27 -20.62 -7.91
C SER A 2 10.11 -19.18 -7.45
N PHE A 3 10.16 -18.98 -6.12
CA PHE A 3 10.22 -17.68 -5.52
C PHE A 3 11.68 -17.40 -5.14
N VAL A 4 12.27 -16.43 -5.81
CA VAL A 4 13.56 -15.87 -5.40
C VAL A 4 13.27 -14.65 -4.57
N SER A 5 13.36 -14.76 -3.28
CA SER A 5 13.25 -13.61 -2.41
C SER A 5 14.14 -13.78 -1.20
N SER A 6 15.19 -13.08 -1.14
CA SER A 6 15.75 -12.42 0.04
C SER A 6 17.10 -11.83 -0.22
N TRP A 7 17.21 -10.61 0.19
CA TRP A 7 18.45 -9.89 0.22
C TRP A 7 19.02 -10.01 1.63
N CYS A 8 20.09 -10.75 1.81
CA CYS A 8 20.82 -10.80 3.05
C CYS A 8 22.05 -9.87 2.93
N CYS A 9 22.01 -8.71 3.57
CA CYS A 9 23.21 -7.94 3.86
C CYS A 9 23.86 -8.52 5.14
N CYS A 10 24.53 -9.65 5.01
CA CYS A 10 25.43 -10.13 6.06
C CYS A 10 26.87 -9.95 5.59
N ASP A 11 27.65 -9.29 6.42
CA ASP A 11 29.08 -9.14 6.27
C ASP A 11 29.76 -10.53 6.12
N SER A 12 30.72 -10.62 5.21
CA SER A 12 31.25 -11.82 4.58
C SER A 12 32.09 -12.74 5.47
N SER A 13 31.94 -12.71 6.78
CA SER A 13 32.77 -13.53 7.67
C SER A 13 32.08 -14.51 8.61
N ALA A 14 30.74 -14.65 8.58
CA ALA A 14 30.04 -15.45 9.58
C ALA A 14 28.99 -16.47 9.09
N CYS A 15 28.90 -16.77 7.80
CA CYS A 15 27.95 -17.78 7.29
C CYS A 15 28.62 -18.87 6.44
N ALA A 16 29.48 -19.64 7.08
CA ALA A 16 29.94 -20.94 6.57
C ALA A 16 29.63 -22.02 7.60
N ALA A 17 28.39 -22.53 7.60
CA ALA A 17 28.07 -23.91 8.01
C ALA A 17 26.58 -24.22 7.77
N PRO A 18 26.24 -25.36 7.17
CA PRO A 18 24.88 -25.86 7.14
C PRO A 18 24.57 -26.59 8.45
N SER A 19 23.33 -26.44 8.93
CA SER A 19 22.75 -27.16 10.07
C SER A 19 23.23 -26.74 11.46
N ALA A 20 22.35 -26.05 12.22
CA ALA A 20 21.98 -26.44 13.56
C ALA A 20 21.13 -25.35 14.22
N SER A 21 20.00 -25.77 14.74
CA SER A 21 19.23 -25.25 15.87
C SER A 21 19.70 -23.92 16.49
N CYS A 22 18.93 -22.86 16.30
CA CYS A 22 19.05 -21.66 17.10
C CYS A 22 18.53 -21.93 18.53
N SER A 23 19.39 -22.36 19.43
CA SER A 23 19.10 -22.43 20.85
C SER A 23 19.27 -21.05 21.47
N ARG A 24 18.24 -20.64 22.21
CA ARG A 24 18.21 -19.47 23.09
C ARG A 24 19.49 -19.36 23.93
N ASN A 25 20.16 -18.23 23.86
CA ASN A 25 21.03 -17.81 24.96
C ASN A 25 20.80 -16.34 25.31
N ARG A 26 20.87 -16.11 26.61
CA ARG A 26 20.41 -14.97 27.39
C ARG A 26 21.25 -13.71 27.22
N ALA A 27 20.54 -12.60 27.33
CA ALA A 27 20.87 -11.37 28.06
C ALA A 27 22.28 -10.75 27.96
N ASN A 28 22.22 -9.46 27.56
CA ASN A 28 23.28 -8.47 27.73
C ASN A 28 24.34 -8.41 26.61
N ASP A 29 23.93 -7.85 25.47
CA ASP A 29 24.80 -6.92 24.74
C ASP A 29 23.98 -5.91 23.98
N ARG A 30 24.10 -4.62 24.33
CA ARG A 30 23.48 -3.51 23.63
C ARG A 30 24.36 -3.14 22.43
N GLY A 31 24.31 -3.97 21.40
CA GLY A 31 24.79 -3.66 20.06
C GLY A 31 23.59 -3.30 19.18
N PRO A 32 23.77 -2.52 18.09
CA PRO A 32 22.67 -2.12 17.23
C PRO A 32 21.93 -3.38 16.71
N SER A 33 20.66 -3.46 16.97
CA SER A 33 19.78 -4.56 16.57
C SER A 33 19.81 -4.70 15.05
N SER A 34 20.59 -5.64 14.54
CA SER A 34 20.53 -6.08 13.17
C SER A 34 19.18 -6.75 12.94
N PHE A 35 18.25 -6.02 12.36
CA PHE A 35 17.00 -6.56 11.87
C PHE A 35 17.29 -7.51 10.70
N CYS A 36 17.50 -8.75 10.99
CA CYS A 36 17.55 -9.85 10.03
C CYS A 36 16.11 -10.27 9.65
N SER A 37 15.30 -9.35 9.11
CA SER A 37 13.88 -9.63 8.88
C SER A 37 13.51 -10.01 7.43
N SER A 38 14.40 -9.84 6.45
CA SER A 38 14.07 -10.18 5.05
C SER A 38 14.31 -11.64 4.69
N SER A 39 15.27 -12.32 5.31
CA SER A 39 15.67 -13.67 4.86
C SER A 39 14.69 -14.78 5.24
N THR A 40 13.82 -14.55 6.22
CA THR A 40 12.91 -15.59 6.73
C THR A 40 11.54 -15.55 6.07
N ILE A 41 11.09 -14.38 5.61
CA ILE A 41 9.71 -14.17 5.13
C ILE A 41 9.41 -15.01 3.88
N HIS A 42 10.33 -15.12 2.93
CA HIS A 42 10.09 -15.85 1.68
C HIS A 42 10.11 -17.38 1.87
N LEU A 43 10.95 -17.90 2.78
CA LEU A 43 10.91 -19.30 3.13
C LEU A 43 9.58 -19.63 3.80
N LEU A 44 9.15 -18.82 4.76
CA LEU A 44 7.85 -18.94 5.40
C LEU A 44 6.70 -18.79 4.40
N PHE A 45 6.82 -17.90 3.43
CA PHE A 45 5.81 -17.74 2.38
C PHE A 45 5.72 -18.97 1.48
N ALA A 46 6.85 -19.53 1.03
CA ALA A 46 6.86 -20.75 0.25
C ALA A 46 6.31 -21.95 1.05
N ASP A 47 6.69 -22.07 2.32
CA ASP A 47 6.18 -23.11 3.20
C ASP A 47 4.67 -22.95 3.45
N ARG A 48 4.21 -21.72 3.59
CA ARG A 48 2.77 -21.44 3.74
C ARG A 48 1.98 -21.81 2.49
N LEU A 49 2.45 -21.45 1.31
CA LEU A 49 1.81 -21.83 0.05
C LEU A 49 1.74 -23.35 -0.12
N ARG A 50 2.80 -24.09 0.24
CA ARG A 50 2.76 -25.56 0.24
C ARG A 50 1.74 -26.11 1.22
N ALA A 51 1.67 -25.54 2.43
CA ALA A 51 0.71 -25.95 3.46
C ALA A 51 -0.74 -25.69 3.04
N ASP A 52 -0.97 -24.61 2.28
CA ASP A 52 -2.29 -24.27 1.72
C ASP A 52 -2.66 -25.11 0.50
N GLY A 53 -1.78 -26.02 0.05
CA GLY A 53 -2.07 -26.96 -1.01
C GLY A 53 -2.23 -26.33 -2.40
N VAL A 54 -1.44 -25.27 -2.71
CA VAL A 54 -1.47 -24.67 -4.05
C VAL A 54 -1.15 -25.72 -5.12
N PRO A 55 -1.81 -25.68 -6.31
CA PRO A 55 -1.68 -26.71 -7.35
C PRO A 55 -0.41 -26.56 -8.20
N PHE A 56 0.70 -26.15 -7.59
CA PHE A 56 2.00 -26.00 -8.25
C PHE A 56 3.13 -26.08 -7.22
N ASP A 57 4.30 -26.52 -7.68
CA ASP A 57 5.49 -26.56 -6.84
C ASP A 57 6.03 -25.18 -6.57
N VAL A 58 6.41 -24.92 -5.31
CA VAL A 58 6.94 -23.64 -4.84
C VAL A 58 8.25 -23.89 -4.10
N ARG A 59 9.28 -23.15 -4.45
CA ARG A 59 10.58 -23.19 -3.78
C ARG A 59 11.04 -21.78 -3.41
N GLY A 60 11.41 -21.58 -2.15
CA GLY A 60 12.03 -20.35 -1.68
C GLY A 60 13.55 -20.43 -1.83
N VAL A 61 14.16 -19.37 -2.37
CA VAL A 61 15.62 -19.27 -2.57
C VAL A 61 16.10 -17.94 -2.04
N THR A 62 17.24 -17.94 -1.36
CA THR A 62 17.92 -16.72 -0.91
C THR A 62 19.07 -16.42 -1.85
N ILE A 63 19.10 -15.21 -2.41
CA ILE A 63 20.23 -14.71 -3.19
C ILE A 63 20.74 -13.40 -2.60
N ARG A 64 22.01 -13.08 -2.83
CA ARG A 64 22.55 -11.75 -2.54
C ARG A 64 22.29 -10.82 -3.72
N PHE A 65 21.81 -9.59 -3.44
CA PHE A 65 21.70 -8.57 -4.48
C PHE A 65 23.10 -8.18 -4.99
N PRO A 66 23.29 -8.07 -6.30
CA PRO A 66 24.61 -7.91 -6.90
C PRO A 66 25.12 -6.46 -6.87
N ALA A 67 24.86 -5.73 -5.80
CA ALA A 67 25.42 -4.41 -5.55
C ALA A 67 25.74 -4.26 -4.05
N ASP A 68 26.74 -3.46 -3.74
CA ASP A 68 27.14 -3.20 -2.35
C ASP A 68 26.30 -2.06 -1.79
N PHE A 69 25.26 -2.40 -1.06
CA PHE A 69 24.44 -1.46 -0.32
C PHE A 69 24.70 -1.59 1.19
N ARG A 70 24.41 -0.50 1.89
CA ARG A 70 24.38 -0.53 3.35
C ARG A 70 23.31 -1.52 3.83
N ALA A 71 23.52 -2.08 5.00
CA ALA A 71 22.63 -3.08 5.59
C ALA A 71 21.18 -2.57 5.82
N ASP A 72 21.00 -1.26 5.87
CA ASP A 72 19.71 -0.57 6.03
C ASP A 72 19.07 -0.11 4.71
N ALA A 73 19.59 -0.57 3.56
CA ALA A 73 19.02 -0.21 2.26
C ALA A 73 17.57 -0.69 2.13
N THR A 74 16.71 0.22 1.67
CA THR A 74 15.29 -0.03 1.45
C THR A 74 15.01 -0.60 0.06
N SER A 75 13.81 -1.17 -0.17
CA SER A 75 13.37 -1.65 -1.48
C SER A 75 13.46 -0.57 -2.57
N THR A 76 13.25 0.70 -2.21
CA THR A 76 13.38 1.83 -3.14
C THR A 76 14.81 2.05 -3.63
N ARG A 77 15.84 1.76 -2.81
CA ARG A 77 17.24 1.84 -3.23
C ARG A 77 17.61 0.73 -4.21
N TYR A 78 17.12 -0.48 -3.97
CA TYR A 78 17.27 -1.60 -4.91
C TYR A 78 16.57 -1.31 -6.24
N ALA A 79 15.34 -0.82 -6.17
CA ALA A 79 14.59 -0.43 -7.36
C ALA A 79 15.28 0.66 -8.16
N HIS A 80 15.85 1.67 -7.50
CA HIS A 80 16.62 2.72 -8.16
C HIS A 80 17.85 2.18 -8.89
N ALA A 81 18.60 1.26 -8.27
CA ALA A 81 19.77 0.66 -8.92
C ALA A 81 19.38 -0.09 -10.20
N LEU A 82 18.25 -0.78 -10.19
CA LEU A 82 17.70 -1.46 -11.36
C LEU A 82 17.15 -0.47 -12.41
N ASP A 83 16.56 0.66 -11.98
CA ASP A 83 16.08 1.70 -12.90
C ASP A 83 17.21 2.31 -13.73
N VAL A 84 18.29 2.70 -13.06
CA VAL A 84 19.44 3.33 -13.72
C VAL A 84 20.46 2.34 -14.28
N ASP A 85 20.22 1.06 -14.02
CA ASP A 85 21.10 -0.04 -14.42
C ASP A 85 22.54 0.15 -13.95
N GLU A 86 22.72 0.36 -12.64
CA GLU A 86 24.04 0.63 -12.04
C GLU A 86 25.07 -0.42 -12.46
N THR A 87 26.32 -0.01 -12.56
CA THR A 87 27.42 -0.92 -12.84
C THR A 87 27.90 -1.57 -11.54
N THR A 88 27.96 -2.87 -11.51
CA THR A 88 28.48 -3.67 -10.40
C THR A 88 30.01 -3.55 -10.29
N ALA A 89 30.58 -3.99 -9.18
CA ALA A 89 32.03 -3.92 -8.96
C ALA A 89 32.86 -4.73 -10.00
N ASP A 90 32.28 -5.75 -10.60
CA ASP A 90 32.89 -6.54 -11.69
C ASP A 90 32.58 -6.00 -13.10
N GLY A 91 31.99 -4.80 -13.21
CA GLY A 91 31.79 -4.08 -14.47
C GLY A 91 30.55 -4.51 -15.26
N ARG A 92 29.68 -5.39 -14.71
CA ARG A 92 28.43 -5.79 -15.35
C ARG A 92 27.28 -4.83 -15.03
N SER A 93 26.24 -4.83 -15.84
CA SER A 93 24.96 -4.25 -15.53
C SER A 93 24.37 -4.93 -14.28
N VAL A 94 23.74 -4.17 -13.38
CA VAL A 94 23.10 -4.75 -12.19
C VAL A 94 21.92 -5.67 -12.55
N ARG A 95 21.25 -5.38 -13.68
CA ARG A 95 20.16 -6.24 -14.20
C ARG A 95 20.70 -7.61 -14.65
N ASP A 96 21.81 -7.61 -15.40
CA ASP A 96 22.47 -8.84 -15.83
C ASP A 96 23.06 -9.63 -14.66
N ALA A 97 23.67 -8.93 -13.71
CA ALA A 97 24.20 -9.55 -12.52
C ALA A 97 23.12 -10.17 -11.63
N LEU A 98 21.93 -9.54 -11.55
CA LEU A 98 20.78 -10.08 -10.86
C LEU A 98 20.25 -11.33 -11.57
N ALA A 99 20.10 -11.30 -12.88
CA ALA A 99 19.70 -12.46 -13.66
C ALA A 99 20.69 -13.62 -13.50
N ALA A 100 22.00 -13.33 -13.53
CA ALA A 100 23.05 -14.32 -13.30
C ALA A 100 23.05 -14.91 -11.88
N ALA A 101 22.61 -14.14 -10.88
CA ALA A 101 22.45 -14.65 -9.51
C ALA A 101 21.19 -15.53 -9.35
N ILE A 102 20.13 -15.27 -10.12
CA ILE A 102 18.88 -16.03 -10.10
C ILE A 102 19.01 -17.33 -10.92
N GLY A 103 19.56 -17.25 -12.14
CA GLY A 103 19.57 -18.33 -13.11
C GLY A 103 20.00 -19.70 -12.59
N PRO A 104 21.09 -19.83 -11.80
CA PRO A 104 21.53 -21.13 -11.24
C PRO A 104 20.51 -21.81 -10.33
N HIS A 105 19.51 -21.06 -9.88
CA HIS A 105 18.43 -21.56 -9.02
C HIS A 105 17.17 -21.94 -9.79
N LEU A 106 17.14 -21.76 -11.09
CA LEU A 106 16.03 -22.17 -11.95
C LEU A 106 16.33 -23.54 -12.54
N ASP A 107 15.35 -24.43 -12.46
CA ASP A 107 15.40 -25.79 -13.02
C ASP A 107 14.16 -26.03 -13.88
N GLY A 108 13.94 -25.08 -14.81
CA GLY A 108 12.79 -25.10 -15.72
C GLY A 108 11.50 -24.47 -15.16
N GLU A 109 11.58 -23.73 -14.06
CA GLU A 109 10.43 -23.02 -13.52
C GLU A 109 9.95 -21.90 -14.47
N ALA A 110 8.65 -21.89 -14.75
CA ALA A 110 8.05 -20.90 -15.65
C ALA A 110 7.90 -19.50 -15.03
N ARG A 111 8.05 -19.36 -13.71
CA ARG A 111 7.79 -18.11 -13.00
C ARG A 111 8.75 -17.88 -11.84
N VAL A 112 9.18 -16.63 -11.68
CA VAL A 112 10.06 -16.16 -10.60
C VAL A 112 9.36 -15.04 -9.84
N GLY A 113 9.10 -15.26 -8.55
CA GLY A 113 8.61 -14.23 -7.63
C GLY A 113 9.77 -13.50 -6.95
N LEU A 114 9.76 -12.19 -7.00
CA LEU A 114 10.78 -11.31 -6.42
C LEU A 114 10.16 -10.40 -5.34
N PRO A 115 10.93 -9.90 -4.37
CA PRO A 115 10.44 -8.80 -3.56
C PRO A 115 10.15 -7.57 -4.45
N PRO A 116 9.36 -6.59 -3.97
CA PRO A 116 9.02 -5.42 -4.77
C PRO A 116 10.24 -4.50 -4.93
N VAL A 117 11.07 -4.79 -5.93
CA VAL A 117 12.34 -4.10 -6.24
C VAL A 117 12.56 -3.86 -7.73
N LEU A 118 11.66 -4.33 -8.61
CA LEU A 118 11.83 -4.30 -10.07
C LEU A 118 11.64 -2.90 -10.66
N GLY A 119 12.43 -1.94 -10.20
CA GLY A 119 12.37 -0.57 -10.66
C GLY A 119 11.20 0.25 -10.08
N LYS A 120 11.40 1.53 -9.98
CA LYS A 120 10.37 2.51 -9.60
C LYS A 120 9.81 3.20 -10.85
N ALA A 121 10.69 3.73 -11.70
CA ALA A 121 10.36 4.50 -12.88
C ALA A 121 10.36 3.66 -14.17
N ARG A 122 11.17 2.60 -14.22
CA ARG A 122 11.35 1.74 -15.41
C ARG A 122 10.97 0.29 -15.13
N HIS A 123 9.89 0.10 -14.39
CA HIS A 123 9.45 -1.24 -13.95
C HIS A 123 9.34 -2.23 -15.11
N ASP A 124 8.67 -1.84 -16.20
CA ASP A 124 8.46 -2.71 -17.36
C ASP A 124 9.77 -3.07 -18.04
N GLU A 125 10.70 -2.10 -18.22
CA GLU A 125 12.01 -2.37 -18.80
C GLU A 125 12.83 -3.36 -17.96
N VAL A 126 12.82 -3.18 -16.63
CA VAL A 126 13.54 -4.06 -15.69
C VAL A 126 12.93 -5.46 -15.73
N ARG A 127 11.62 -5.58 -15.65
CA ARG A 127 10.90 -6.84 -15.70
C ARG A 127 11.18 -7.57 -17.03
N ASP A 128 10.98 -6.89 -18.16
CA ASP A 128 11.15 -7.47 -19.50
C ASP A 128 12.60 -7.91 -19.74
N HIS A 129 13.58 -7.19 -19.17
CA HIS A 129 14.98 -7.59 -19.23
C HIS A 129 15.22 -8.91 -18.47
N LEU A 130 14.71 -9.02 -17.24
CA LEU A 130 14.84 -10.23 -16.44
C LEU A 130 14.10 -11.42 -17.07
N GLU A 131 12.88 -11.21 -17.56
CA GLU A 131 12.09 -12.27 -18.20
C GLU A 131 12.79 -12.84 -19.44
N ARG A 132 13.35 -11.97 -20.28
CA ARG A 132 14.12 -12.40 -21.46
C ARG A 132 15.40 -13.14 -21.08
N THR A 133 16.10 -12.69 -20.04
CA THR A 133 17.39 -13.29 -19.65
C THR A 133 17.20 -14.59 -18.88
N LEU A 134 16.13 -14.73 -18.11
CA LEU A 134 15.83 -15.92 -17.31
C LEU A 134 14.95 -16.95 -18.04
N GLU A 135 14.36 -16.58 -19.18
CA GLU A 135 13.36 -17.36 -19.91
C GLU A 135 12.16 -17.78 -19.01
N ALA A 136 11.82 -16.94 -18.03
CA ALA A 136 10.77 -17.15 -17.05
C ALA A 136 10.02 -15.84 -16.75
N SER A 137 8.72 -15.91 -16.54
CA SER A 137 7.93 -14.73 -16.15
C SER A 137 8.33 -14.22 -14.77
N ALA A 138 8.60 -12.92 -14.65
CA ALA A 138 8.95 -12.27 -13.40
C ALA A 138 7.77 -11.48 -12.82
N PHE A 139 7.53 -11.61 -11.52
CA PHE A 139 6.51 -10.84 -10.81
C PHE A 139 7.01 -10.45 -9.43
N GLU A 140 6.40 -9.43 -8.87
CA GLU A 140 6.69 -9.00 -7.50
C GLU A 140 5.70 -9.60 -6.51
N VAL A 141 6.22 -10.00 -5.35
CA VAL A 141 5.42 -10.40 -4.19
C VAL A 141 5.32 -9.19 -3.28
N PRO A 142 4.11 -8.64 -3.05
CA PRO A 142 3.93 -7.52 -2.14
C PRO A 142 4.54 -7.81 -0.77
N ALA A 143 5.27 -6.85 -0.23
CA ALA A 143 5.88 -6.91 1.09
C ALA A 143 5.43 -5.69 1.91
N GLY A 144 5.90 -5.62 3.17
CA GLY A 144 5.62 -4.48 4.05
C GLY A 144 6.20 -3.15 3.54
N PRO A 145 5.95 -2.06 4.28
CA PRO A 145 6.42 -0.73 3.88
C PRO A 145 7.96 -0.66 3.72
N PRO A 146 8.43 0.20 2.78
CA PRO A 146 7.65 0.99 1.85
C PRO A 146 7.05 0.16 0.70
N SER A 147 5.79 0.44 0.34
CA SER A 147 5.12 -0.25 -0.78
C SER A 147 5.60 0.32 -2.12
N LEU A 148 6.51 -0.33 -2.79
CA LEU A 148 6.98 0.10 -4.11
C LEU A 148 5.87 0.12 -5.17
N PRO A 149 4.96 -0.87 -5.25
CA PRO A 149 3.80 -0.78 -6.12
C PRO A 149 2.91 0.44 -5.83
N GLY A 150 2.74 0.80 -4.54
CA GLY A 150 2.01 2.01 -4.14
C GLY A 150 2.70 3.30 -4.59
N ILE A 151 4.03 3.37 -4.48
CA ILE A 151 4.83 4.51 -4.95
C ILE A 151 4.72 4.66 -6.47
N ARG A 152 4.72 3.57 -7.23
CA ARG A 152 4.50 3.60 -8.70
C ARG A 152 3.11 4.11 -9.04
N LEU A 153 2.08 3.58 -8.35
CA LEU A 153 0.70 4.02 -8.56
C LEU A 153 0.54 5.51 -8.28
N GLU A 154 1.10 6.00 -7.16
CA GLU A 154 1.09 7.42 -6.84
C GLU A 154 1.75 8.27 -7.93
N SER A 155 2.92 7.86 -8.46
CA SER A 155 3.59 8.54 -9.57
C SER A 155 2.69 8.62 -10.80
N ILE A 156 2.13 7.49 -11.24
CA ILE A 156 1.25 7.43 -12.42
C ILE A 156 0.02 8.33 -12.26
N LEU A 157 -0.59 8.33 -11.09
CA LEU A 157 -1.77 9.16 -10.83
C LEU A 157 -1.41 10.66 -10.79
N ARG A 158 -0.26 11.02 -10.24
CA ARG A 158 0.23 12.41 -10.25
C ARG A 158 0.50 12.91 -11.66
N ASP A 159 1.13 12.08 -12.48
CA ASP A 159 1.42 12.40 -13.87
C ASP A 159 0.11 12.59 -14.65
N ALA A 160 -0.86 11.70 -14.47
CA ALA A 160 -2.18 11.80 -15.10
C ALA A 160 -2.96 13.07 -14.66
N LEU A 161 -2.90 13.43 -13.37
CA LEU A 161 -3.51 14.69 -12.88
C LEU A 161 -2.82 15.92 -13.51
N SER A 162 -1.49 15.89 -13.60
CA SER A 162 -0.73 16.97 -14.23
C SER A 162 -1.06 17.12 -15.71
N GLU A 163 -1.13 16.02 -16.46
CA GLU A 163 -1.53 16.00 -17.87
C GLU A 163 -2.96 16.51 -18.08
N ALA A 164 -3.86 16.19 -17.15
CA ALA A 164 -5.22 16.71 -17.17
C ALA A 164 -5.36 18.18 -16.70
N GLY A 165 -4.24 18.82 -16.29
CA GLY A 165 -4.25 20.19 -15.78
C GLY A 165 -4.91 20.34 -14.40
N VAL A 166 -5.02 19.25 -13.64
CA VAL A 166 -5.62 19.26 -12.29
C VAL A 166 -4.53 19.61 -11.26
N PRO A 167 -4.65 20.74 -10.53
CA PRO A 167 -3.69 21.10 -9.52
C PRO A 167 -3.78 20.15 -8.32
N ALA A 168 -2.63 19.69 -7.82
CA ALA A 168 -2.52 18.88 -6.61
C ALA A 168 -1.69 19.60 -5.55
N ALA A 169 -2.27 19.86 -4.39
CA ALA A 169 -1.57 20.37 -3.23
C ALA A 169 -1.24 19.22 -2.26
N THR A 170 0.04 19.06 -1.90
CA THR A 170 0.50 18.03 -0.98
C THR A 170 1.09 18.65 0.28
N GLY A 171 1.00 17.92 1.42
CA GLY A 171 1.46 18.44 2.71
C GLY A 171 0.58 19.57 3.26
N VAL A 172 -0.67 19.67 2.81
CA VAL A 172 -1.62 20.71 3.18
C VAL A 172 -2.92 19.99 3.63
N PRO A 173 -2.99 19.52 4.88
CA PRO A 173 -4.17 18.81 5.39
C PRO A 173 -5.37 19.76 5.45
N VAL A 174 -6.54 19.26 5.10
CA VAL A 174 -7.82 19.93 5.37
C VAL A 174 -8.15 19.70 6.84
N VAL A 175 -8.38 20.79 7.57
CA VAL A 175 -8.53 20.77 9.05
C VAL A 175 -9.88 21.28 9.51
N ASP A 176 -10.64 21.96 8.65
CA ASP A 176 -11.94 22.53 9.00
C ASP A 176 -12.75 22.85 7.74
N ALA A 177 -14.03 23.17 7.92
CA ALA A 177 -14.92 23.64 6.87
C ALA A 177 -15.90 24.69 7.41
N THR A 178 -16.33 25.59 6.54
CA THR A 178 -17.47 26.48 6.80
C THR A 178 -18.69 25.99 6.03
N VAL A 179 -19.82 25.94 6.72
CA VAL A 179 -21.08 25.40 6.20
C VAL A 179 -22.18 26.43 6.36
N GLU A 180 -23.03 26.57 5.37
CA GLU A 180 -24.27 27.36 5.42
C GLU A 180 -25.45 26.44 5.10
N GLY A 181 -26.27 26.15 6.12
CA GLY A 181 -27.37 25.17 6.00
C GLY A 181 -26.81 23.76 5.73
N ASP A 182 -27.19 23.19 4.60
CA ASP A 182 -26.79 21.89 4.11
C ASP A 182 -25.74 21.95 2.98
N ARG A 183 -25.01 23.07 2.89
CA ARG A 183 -24.02 23.32 1.85
C ARG A 183 -22.66 23.72 2.44
N ILE A 184 -21.61 23.09 1.94
CA ILE A 184 -20.23 23.46 2.24
C ILE A 184 -19.86 24.67 1.39
N GLU A 185 -19.45 25.76 2.07
CA GLU A 185 -19.01 27.00 1.41
C GLU A 185 -17.50 27.00 1.17
N THR A 186 -16.75 26.49 2.13
CA THR A 186 -15.29 26.57 2.09
C THR A 186 -14.69 25.42 2.89
N VAL A 187 -13.63 24.81 2.40
CA VAL A 187 -12.75 23.95 3.20
C VAL A 187 -11.50 24.73 3.58
N ILE A 188 -11.03 24.52 4.80
CA ILE A 188 -9.85 25.19 5.36
C ILE A 188 -8.71 24.19 5.41
N ALA A 189 -7.65 24.46 4.68
CA ALA A 189 -6.43 23.67 4.71
C ALA A 189 -5.34 24.37 5.52
N ASP A 190 -4.56 23.61 6.27
CA ASP A 190 -3.42 24.13 7.02
C ASP A 190 -2.14 24.01 6.18
N ARG A 191 -1.49 25.15 5.95
CA ARG A 191 -0.14 25.20 5.36
C ARG A 191 0.81 25.85 6.36
N ASP A 192 1.60 25.02 7.02
CA ASP A 192 2.60 25.48 8.01
C ASP A 192 2.02 26.40 9.09
N GLY A 193 0.83 26.06 9.62
CA GLY A 193 0.11 26.84 10.62
C GLY A 193 -0.68 28.04 10.04
N GLN A 194 -0.77 28.17 8.74
CA GLN A 194 -1.56 29.21 8.07
C GLN A 194 -2.82 28.59 7.45
N PRO A 195 -4.03 29.01 7.88
CA PRO A 195 -5.28 28.53 7.29
C PRO A 195 -5.46 29.11 5.88
N ILE A 196 -5.65 28.21 4.92
CA ILE A 196 -5.90 28.57 3.52
C ILE A 196 -7.29 28.10 3.14
N PRO A 197 -8.20 29.01 2.77
CA PRO A 197 -9.55 28.66 2.34
C PRO A 197 -9.53 28.22 0.87
N TYR A 198 -10.22 27.10 0.58
CA TYR A 198 -10.54 26.62 -0.76
C TYR A 198 -12.05 26.61 -0.95
N ARG A 199 -12.50 27.19 -2.05
CA ARG A 199 -13.91 27.21 -2.43
C ARG A 199 -14.14 26.42 -3.69
N ALA A 200 -15.23 25.66 -3.71
CA ALA A 200 -15.68 24.91 -4.87
C ALA A 200 -17.20 24.80 -4.87
N GLU A 201 -17.77 24.51 -6.01
CA GLU A 201 -19.21 24.23 -6.12
C GLU A 201 -19.53 22.83 -5.62
N GLN A 202 -18.60 21.86 -5.82
CA GLN A 202 -18.71 20.48 -5.40
C GLN A 202 -17.44 20.03 -4.68
N TYR A 203 -17.60 19.16 -3.72
CA TYR A 203 -16.51 18.55 -2.95
C TYR A 203 -16.59 17.03 -3.05
N VAL A 204 -15.43 16.37 -3.06
CA VAL A 204 -15.33 14.91 -2.97
C VAL A 204 -14.41 14.55 -1.80
N LEU A 205 -14.97 13.91 -0.79
CA LEU A 205 -14.25 13.42 0.38
C LEU A 205 -13.66 12.04 0.05
N ALA A 206 -12.34 11.97 -0.08
CA ALA A 206 -11.60 10.75 -0.38
C ALA A 206 -10.43 10.56 0.58
N THR A 207 -10.63 10.92 1.84
CA THR A 207 -9.62 11.00 2.91
C THR A 207 -9.15 9.65 3.44
N GLY A 208 -9.77 8.56 3.00
CA GLY A 208 -9.48 7.22 3.47
C GLY A 208 -10.30 6.80 4.69
N GLY A 209 -10.11 5.58 5.16
CA GLY A 209 -10.78 5.03 6.33
C GLY A 209 -9.94 5.16 7.60
N LEU A 210 -10.13 4.25 8.56
CA LEU A 210 -9.40 4.23 9.84
C LEU A 210 -7.87 4.21 9.66
N VAL A 211 -7.35 3.47 8.67
CA VAL A 211 -5.89 3.42 8.41
C VAL A 211 -5.39 4.70 7.75
N GLY A 212 -6.22 5.33 6.92
CA GLY A 212 -5.89 6.56 6.19
C GLY A 212 -6.19 7.84 6.95
N THR A 213 -6.65 7.75 8.20
CA THR A 213 -7.06 8.88 9.08
C THR A 213 -8.23 9.71 8.58
N GLY A 214 -8.96 9.25 7.56
CA GLY A 214 -10.22 9.86 7.13
C GLY A 214 -11.41 9.50 8.02
N ILE A 215 -11.25 8.47 8.83
CA ILE A 215 -12.13 8.12 9.95
C ILE A 215 -11.25 8.01 11.19
N GLU A 216 -11.56 8.77 12.21
CA GLU A 216 -10.89 8.73 13.50
C GLU A 216 -11.69 7.94 14.51
N SER A 217 -10.99 7.20 15.36
CA SER A 217 -11.62 6.41 16.43
C SER A 217 -10.85 6.54 17.72
N ASP A 218 -11.56 6.81 18.80
CA ASP A 218 -11.04 6.72 20.15
C ASP A 218 -11.82 5.70 21.00
N ARG A 219 -11.77 5.81 22.33
CA ARG A 219 -12.47 4.87 23.22
C ARG A 219 -13.98 5.06 23.26
N GLU A 220 -14.51 6.19 22.80
CA GLU A 220 -15.88 6.60 22.99
C GLU A 220 -16.62 6.86 21.68
N ARG A 221 -15.87 7.24 20.63
CA ARG A 221 -16.46 7.71 19.38
C ARG A 221 -15.67 7.26 18.15
N VAL A 222 -16.37 7.26 17.03
CA VAL A 222 -15.84 7.15 15.69
C VAL A 222 -16.38 8.33 14.91
N VAL A 223 -15.53 9.10 14.26
CA VAL A 223 -15.90 10.36 13.60
C VAL A 223 -15.22 10.50 12.25
N GLU A 224 -15.87 11.16 11.34
CA GLU A 224 -15.26 11.77 10.17
C GLU A 224 -14.80 13.20 10.58
N PRO A 225 -13.49 13.50 10.56
CA PRO A 225 -12.97 14.67 11.26
C PRO A 225 -13.12 16.02 10.54
N VAL A 226 -13.44 16.03 9.24
CA VAL A 226 -13.48 17.27 8.43
C VAL A 226 -14.85 17.93 8.44
N PHE A 227 -15.90 17.17 8.17
CA PHE A 227 -17.27 17.68 8.04
C PHE A 227 -18.18 17.22 9.19
N GLY A 228 -17.73 16.26 10.00
CA GLY A 228 -18.51 15.67 11.06
C GLY A 228 -19.61 14.73 10.58
N CYS A 229 -19.48 14.18 9.37
CA CYS A 229 -20.47 13.28 8.79
C CYS A 229 -20.72 12.04 9.67
N HIS A 230 -21.94 11.55 9.66
CA HIS A 230 -22.37 10.41 10.45
C HIS A 230 -21.66 9.12 10.07
N VAL A 231 -21.00 8.49 11.05
CA VAL A 231 -20.36 7.17 10.91
C VAL A 231 -21.17 6.12 11.65
N PRO A 232 -21.91 5.23 10.96
CA PRO A 232 -22.67 4.16 11.60
C PRO A 232 -21.76 3.20 12.35
N ARG A 233 -22.11 2.88 13.59
CA ARG A 233 -21.40 1.92 14.42
C ARG A 233 -22.35 1.31 15.46
N PRO A 234 -22.05 0.15 16.04
CA PRO A 234 -22.75 -0.34 17.22
C PRO A 234 -22.57 0.61 18.41
N ASP A 235 -23.62 0.84 19.16
CA ASP A 235 -23.59 1.66 20.40
C ASP A 235 -22.71 1.03 21.46
N ASP A 236 -22.79 -0.31 21.59
CA ASP A 236 -21.92 -1.06 22.47
C ASP A 236 -20.52 -1.22 21.87
N ARG A 237 -19.53 -0.65 22.55
CA ARG A 237 -18.15 -0.75 22.13
C ARG A 237 -17.61 -2.18 22.06
N GLU A 238 -18.06 -3.07 22.95
CA GLU A 238 -17.63 -4.47 22.92
C GLU A 238 -18.02 -5.14 21.60
N ALA A 239 -19.10 -4.68 20.96
CA ALA A 239 -19.53 -5.15 19.65
C ALA A 239 -18.70 -4.62 18.48
N TRP A 240 -17.72 -3.73 18.71
CA TRP A 240 -16.83 -3.25 17.63
C TRP A 240 -15.80 -4.30 17.22
N THR A 241 -15.47 -5.22 18.10
CA THR A 241 -14.48 -6.27 17.88
C THR A 241 -15.06 -7.65 18.13
N ASP A 242 -14.61 -8.62 17.34
CA ASP A 242 -14.87 -10.03 17.58
C ASP A 242 -13.87 -10.56 18.62
N PRO A 243 -14.26 -11.47 19.54
CA PRO A 243 -13.33 -12.12 20.46
C PRO A 243 -12.20 -12.89 19.75
N GLU A 244 -12.47 -13.42 18.56
CA GLU A 244 -11.46 -14.10 17.75
C GLU A 244 -10.61 -13.09 16.98
N PRO A 245 -9.25 -13.16 17.06
CA PRO A 245 -8.36 -12.18 16.42
C PRO A 245 -8.52 -12.05 14.90
N PHE A 246 -8.98 -13.11 14.24
CA PHE A 246 -9.26 -13.14 12.80
C PHE A 246 -10.77 -13.27 12.50
N GLY A 247 -11.59 -12.93 13.46
CA GLY A 247 -13.06 -12.93 13.36
C GLY A 247 -13.60 -11.76 12.53
N THR A 248 -14.91 -11.65 12.48
CA THR A 248 -15.59 -10.57 11.73
C THR A 248 -15.74 -9.35 12.63
N HIS A 249 -14.76 -8.46 12.58
CA HIS A 249 -14.78 -7.24 13.39
C HIS A 249 -15.67 -6.17 12.75
N ALA A 250 -16.58 -5.58 13.51
CA ALA A 250 -17.45 -4.51 13.03
C ALA A 250 -16.64 -3.26 12.62
N PHE A 251 -15.54 -2.95 13.33
CA PHE A 251 -14.71 -1.78 13.02
C PHE A 251 -14.12 -1.84 11.59
N ALA A 252 -13.92 -3.02 11.01
CA ALA A 252 -13.41 -3.16 9.64
C ALA A 252 -14.37 -2.57 8.58
N ARG A 253 -15.63 -2.33 8.97
CA ARG A 253 -16.70 -1.78 8.12
C ARG A 253 -17.09 -0.35 8.49
N PHE A 254 -16.36 0.30 9.40
CA PHE A 254 -16.65 1.66 9.78
C PHE A 254 -16.30 2.65 8.66
N GLY A 255 -17.20 3.56 8.39
CA GLY A 255 -17.10 4.59 7.37
C GLY A 255 -18.48 5.19 7.09
N LEU A 256 -18.53 6.10 6.14
CA LEU A 256 -19.74 6.82 5.78
C LEU A 256 -20.72 5.94 5.02
N ARG A 257 -22.01 6.10 5.29
CA ARG A 257 -23.07 5.66 4.38
C ARG A 257 -23.37 6.76 3.39
N THR A 258 -23.77 6.40 2.19
CA THR A 258 -24.16 7.35 1.14
C THR A 258 -25.48 6.97 0.52
N ASP A 259 -26.11 7.94 -0.14
CA ASP A 259 -27.18 7.71 -1.11
C ASP A 259 -26.61 7.20 -2.45
N ASP A 260 -27.50 7.07 -3.45
CA ASP A 260 -27.15 6.60 -4.81
C ASP A 260 -26.23 7.59 -5.57
N ASP A 261 -26.22 8.87 -5.18
CA ASP A 261 -25.35 9.91 -5.73
C ASP A 261 -24.02 10.05 -4.98
N LEU A 262 -23.73 9.13 -4.05
CA LEU A 262 -22.56 9.11 -3.18
C LEU A 262 -22.48 10.29 -2.20
N ARG A 263 -23.62 10.93 -1.87
CA ARG A 263 -23.66 11.95 -0.81
C ARG A 263 -23.74 11.27 0.56
N PRO A 264 -22.90 11.69 1.52
CA PRO A 264 -23.00 11.20 2.90
C PRO A 264 -24.41 11.44 3.47
N VAL A 265 -24.93 10.41 4.17
CA VAL A 265 -26.26 10.47 4.78
C VAL A 265 -26.17 10.33 6.28
N ASP A 266 -27.07 11.02 6.96
CA ASP A 266 -27.24 10.97 8.42
C ASP A 266 -27.83 9.62 8.91
N ALA A 267 -28.21 9.57 10.20
CA ALA A 267 -28.79 8.37 10.80
C ALA A 267 -30.18 8.02 10.21
N ASP A 268 -30.93 9.01 9.74
CA ASP A 268 -32.25 8.85 9.16
C ASP A 268 -32.21 8.53 7.65
N GLY A 269 -31.05 8.69 7.02
CA GLY A 269 -30.80 8.39 5.61
C GLY A 269 -30.94 9.62 4.70
N GLU A 270 -31.01 10.82 5.28
CA GLU A 270 -31.08 12.07 4.51
C GLU A 270 -29.65 12.60 4.24
N PRO A 271 -29.39 13.20 3.05
CA PRO A 271 -28.09 13.78 2.74
C PRO A 271 -27.69 14.88 3.73
N GLU A 272 -26.49 14.76 4.32
CA GLU A 272 -25.97 15.76 5.25
C GLU A 272 -25.53 17.04 4.54
N PHE A 273 -24.98 16.89 3.30
CA PHE A 273 -24.57 18.02 2.48
C PHE A 273 -24.90 17.76 1.00
N HIS A 274 -25.56 18.71 0.35
CA HIS A 274 -25.95 18.55 -1.05
C HIS A 274 -24.77 18.61 -2.02
N ASN A 275 -23.70 19.30 -1.68
CA ASN A 275 -22.52 19.48 -2.53
C ASN A 275 -21.30 18.67 -2.08
N LEU A 276 -21.49 17.61 -1.28
CA LEU A 276 -20.44 16.69 -0.85
C LEU A 276 -20.71 15.29 -1.37
N ARG A 277 -19.68 14.64 -1.89
CA ARG A 277 -19.67 13.21 -2.22
C ARG A 277 -18.54 12.53 -1.49
N ALA A 278 -18.70 11.25 -1.20
CA ALA A 278 -17.68 10.43 -0.58
C ALA A 278 -17.21 9.31 -1.51
N ALA A 279 -15.91 9.00 -1.51
CA ALA A 279 -15.35 7.97 -2.38
C ALA A 279 -14.19 7.21 -1.71
N GLY A 280 -14.01 5.96 -2.07
CA GLY A 280 -12.90 5.13 -1.59
C GLY A 280 -13.08 4.63 -0.18
N ALA A 281 -11.98 4.53 0.58
CA ALA A 281 -11.97 3.87 1.87
C ALA A 281 -12.63 4.65 3.02
N VAL A 282 -13.08 5.89 2.80
CA VAL A 282 -13.92 6.63 3.75
C VAL A 282 -15.34 6.05 3.81
N LEU A 283 -15.76 5.31 2.78
CA LEU A 283 -17.04 4.62 2.73
C LEU A 283 -17.03 3.39 3.65
N GLY A 284 -18.13 3.20 4.35
CA GLY A 284 -18.36 2.06 5.22
C GLY A 284 -19.14 0.94 4.57
N GLY A 285 -19.48 -0.05 5.39
CA GLY A 285 -20.37 -1.15 4.99
C GLY A 285 -19.66 -2.33 4.32
N TYR A 286 -18.37 -2.25 4.01
CA TYR A 286 -17.57 -3.32 3.41
C TYR A 286 -16.26 -3.56 4.18
N ASP A 287 -15.76 -4.78 4.16
CA ASP A 287 -14.47 -5.16 4.73
C ASP A 287 -13.46 -5.34 3.58
N PHE A 288 -12.72 -4.29 3.27
CA PHE A 288 -11.80 -4.28 2.12
C PHE A 288 -10.74 -5.38 2.18
N ALA A 289 -10.33 -5.80 3.36
CA ALA A 289 -9.31 -6.82 3.56
C ALA A 289 -9.87 -8.23 3.31
N ALA A 290 -11.01 -8.56 3.94
CA ALA A 290 -11.66 -9.84 3.76
C ALA A 290 -12.21 -10.01 2.33
N GLU A 291 -12.81 -8.96 1.78
CA GLU A 291 -13.40 -8.95 0.43
C GLU A 291 -12.38 -8.75 -0.68
N ARG A 292 -11.16 -8.27 -0.37
CA ARG A 292 -10.11 -7.89 -1.34
C ARG A 292 -10.60 -6.84 -2.33
N SER A 293 -11.47 -5.96 -1.88
CA SER A 293 -12.25 -5.04 -2.71
C SER A 293 -11.73 -3.60 -2.73
N GLY A 294 -10.78 -3.24 -1.84
CA GLY A 294 -10.37 -1.84 -1.58
C GLY A 294 -10.01 -1.04 -2.83
N GLY A 295 -9.17 -1.60 -3.73
CA GLY A 295 -8.81 -0.93 -4.99
C GLY A 295 -10.00 -0.78 -5.94
N GLY A 296 -10.84 -1.80 -6.05
CA GLY A 296 -12.05 -1.77 -6.89
C GLY A 296 -13.05 -0.73 -6.40
N VAL A 297 -13.32 -0.70 -5.09
CA VAL A 297 -14.21 0.31 -4.48
C VAL A 297 -13.66 1.72 -4.70
N SER A 298 -12.36 1.94 -4.49
CA SER A 298 -11.76 3.27 -4.67
C SER A 298 -11.87 3.77 -6.11
N ILE A 299 -11.65 2.90 -7.11
CA ILE A 299 -11.76 3.26 -8.53
C ILE A 299 -13.22 3.52 -8.90
N ALA A 300 -14.12 2.60 -8.58
CA ALA A 300 -15.52 2.69 -8.97
C ALA A 300 -16.21 3.92 -8.37
N THR A 301 -16.05 4.12 -7.05
CA THR A 301 -16.68 5.24 -6.35
C THR A 301 -16.00 6.57 -6.67
N GLY A 302 -14.68 6.60 -6.92
CA GLY A 302 -13.97 7.79 -7.36
C GLY A 302 -14.45 8.28 -8.73
N VAL A 303 -14.63 7.37 -9.69
CA VAL A 303 -15.19 7.70 -11.01
C VAL A 303 -16.64 8.17 -10.88
N ALA A 304 -17.47 7.45 -10.13
CA ALA A 304 -18.89 7.79 -9.97
C ALA A 304 -19.05 9.16 -9.27
N ALA A 305 -18.33 9.41 -8.17
CA ALA A 305 -18.36 10.69 -7.46
C ALA A 305 -17.89 11.87 -8.35
N GLY A 306 -16.80 11.64 -9.12
CA GLY A 306 -16.30 12.65 -10.05
C GLY A 306 -17.30 12.99 -11.18
N VAL A 307 -17.94 11.99 -11.78
CA VAL A 307 -18.96 12.19 -12.81
C VAL A 307 -20.18 12.90 -12.25
N ALA A 308 -20.68 12.49 -11.08
CA ALA A 308 -21.83 13.12 -10.44
C ALA A 308 -21.54 14.58 -10.04
N ALA A 309 -20.37 14.86 -9.47
CA ALA A 309 -19.95 16.21 -9.13
C ALA A 309 -19.85 17.12 -10.37
N ALA A 310 -19.25 16.62 -11.47
CA ALA A 310 -19.14 17.38 -12.71
C ALA A 310 -20.50 17.64 -13.36
N GLY A 311 -21.44 16.70 -13.28
CA GLY A 311 -22.79 16.85 -13.83
C GLY A 311 -23.60 17.99 -13.20
N GLU A 312 -23.42 18.23 -11.90
CA GLU A 312 -24.12 19.33 -11.20
C GLU A 312 -23.51 20.71 -11.46
N VAL A 313 -22.21 20.78 -11.78
CA VAL A 313 -21.56 22.06 -12.12
C VAL A 313 -21.96 22.56 -13.51
N VAL A 314 -22.31 21.65 -14.41
CA VAL A 314 -22.66 21.98 -15.81
C VAL A 314 -24.16 22.20 -16.00
N ALA A 315 -24.99 21.78 -15.05
CA ALA A 315 -26.44 21.90 -15.09
C ALA A 315 -26.90 23.29 -14.62
#